data_4c5a71a5efb61e98fa5f85875a42f2b4
#
_entry.id   4c5a71a5efb61e98fa5f85875a42f2b4
#
_cell.length_a   1.000
_cell.length_b   1.000
_cell.length_c   1.000
_cell.angle_alpha   90.00
_cell.angle_beta   90.00
_cell.angle_gamma   90.00
#
_symmetry.space_group_name_H-M   'P 1'
#
loop_
_entity.id
_entity.type
_entity.pdbx_description
1 polymer ?
#
loop_
_entity_poly.entity_id
_entity_poly.type
_entity_poly.pdbx_seq_one_letter_code
_entity_poly.pdbx_strand_id
1 'polypeptide(L)'
;MRKSRSIPVCLLLLVLAGAAGWAGSADRPIAYEVVGRDIRVETALASYVFSADGGVLKSVYLGFAPYGSSVAELVPGTRTDPKTRDRQYVAGAIFPFVLEGDGAPASYVLGEPTRPAPSELLLEFRGQAGDLVIVKRYLLRNDAYYTVDLEVVVENRGAKDAALRLLLGSYLPKPGARSLVYQFDGVAGEDVLAEASYRSFDGVGLLDKQTVFFLKAAPGAAPFRVTTPAGDVQFGTSLAAKAGTTSSYELSLYGGRRRFLLMEHVGLGKLDAPGIGARLMIPVIQFLELLYRATRNFGWAIILFTLLTRIILFPLVQKQSHSMAKMQRLQPQLKKLQERFKDDRQLMQQKLMELYKKEGMNPLAGCLPLLIQLPILILLWKAILYSAEQIHLSPGFLWLSDLSLMDPYFILVVLTTLVMILQQWLLTPTMPGETSGSQKYLGYIFPVVMAVFLYNFPAGLWLYYFLSTGLAAGQQFLVNRQLAHAEAVRAAAAAAAGEGEEKGDATDGERQAGN
;
A
#
# COMPACT_ATOMS: atom_id res chain seq x y z
N MET A 1 33.03 -19.47 -31.19
CA MET A 1 33.19 -18.06 -30.77
C MET A 1 32.40 -17.83 -29.50
N ARG A 2 33.12 -17.62 -28.39
CA ARG A 2 32.57 -17.30 -27.06
C ARG A 2 32.07 -15.85 -27.06
N LYS A 3 30.77 -15.60 -26.96
CA LYS A 3 30.19 -14.30 -26.51
C LYS A 3 28.91 -14.55 -25.70
N SER A 4 28.94 -14.11 -24.53
CA SER A 4 27.99 -13.47 -23.59
C SER A 4 27.73 -14.27 -22.32
N ARG A 5 28.56 -13.96 -21.33
CA ARG A 5 28.28 -14.22 -19.89
C ARG A 5 28.01 -12.91 -19.12
N SER A 6 27.60 -11.84 -19.77
CA SER A 6 27.58 -10.48 -19.15
C SER A 6 26.22 -9.93 -18.74
N ILE A 7 25.11 -10.59 -19.07
CA ILE A 7 23.77 -10.07 -18.71
C ILE A 7 23.39 -10.25 -17.21
N PRO A 8 23.75 -11.36 -16.53
CA PRO A 8 23.39 -11.50 -15.10
C PRO A 8 24.23 -10.61 -14.18
N VAL A 9 25.41 -10.14 -14.60
CA VAL A 9 26.31 -9.33 -13.76
C VAL A 9 25.83 -7.88 -13.64
N CYS A 10 25.25 -7.30 -14.68
CA CYS A 10 24.70 -5.94 -14.61
C CYS A 10 23.46 -5.85 -13.68
N LEU A 11 22.63 -6.89 -13.64
CA LEU A 11 21.50 -6.93 -12.70
C LEU A 11 21.98 -7.04 -11.24
N LEU A 12 23.05 -7.79 -11.00
CA LEU A 12 23.66 -7.96 -9.68
C LEU A 12 24.39 -6.69 -9.21
N LEU A 13 25.02 -5.94 -10.11
CA LEU A 13 25.69 -4.67 -9.79
C LEU A 13 24.70 -3.52 -9.50
N LEU A 14 23.55 -3.48 -10.17
CA LEU A 14 22.46 -2.55 -9.83
C LEU A 14 21.86 -2.84 -8.45
N VAL A 15 21.82 -4.11 -8.05
CA VAL A 15 21.36 -4.56 -6.74
C VAL A 15 22.36 -4.18 -5.63
N LEU A 16 23.66 -4.22 -5.90
CA LEU A 16 24.71 -3.89 -4.92
C LEU A 16 24.93 -2.36 -4.75
N ALA A 17 24.65 -1.56 -5.76
CA ALA A 17 24.75 -0.10 -5.68
C ALA A 17 23.63 0.56 -4.83
N GLY A 18 22.56 -0.17 -4.53
CA GLY A 18 21.43 0.31 -3.72
C GLY A 18 21.66 0.30 -2.21
N ALA A 19 22.86 -0.08 -1.73
CA ALA A 19 23.16 -0.16 -0.29
C ALA A 19 23.48 1.19 0.37
N ALA A 20 23.58 2.29 -0.37
CA ALA A 20 23.67 3.63 0.20
C ALA A 20 22.25 4.10 0.58
N GLY A 21 21.79 3.65 1.75
CA GLY A 21 20.45 3.93 2.24
C GLY A 21 20.21 5.42 2.45
N TRP A 22 19.18 5.94 1.83
CA TRP A 22 18.54 7.17 2.26
C TRP A 22 17.99 6.92 3.67
N ALA A 23 18.33 7.80 4.62
CA ALA A 23 17.74 7.73 5.96
C ALA A 23 16.20 7.76 5.83
N GLY A 24 15.52 6.88 6.54
CA GLY A 24 14.05 6.87 6.57
C GLY A 24 13.50 8.19 7.10
N SER A 25 12.30 8.54 6.69
CA SER A 25 11.64 9.75 7.21
C SER A 25 11.26 9.62 8.68
N ALA A 26 11.14 8.40 9.21
CA ALA A 26 10.92 8.15 10.64
C ALA A 26 12.04 8.66 11.53
N ASP A 27 13.29 8.63 11.07
CA ASP A 27 14.46 9.08 11.84
C ASP A 27 14.68 10.61 11.76
N ARG A 28 13.87 11.31 10.93
CA ARG A 28 13.97 12.76 10.82
C ARG A 28 13.34 13.42 12.04
N PRO A 29 14.01 14.44 12.60
CA PRO A 29 13.41 15.20 13.69
C PRO A 29 12.15 15.94 13.21
N ILE A 30 11.11 15.93 14.03
CA ILE A 30 9.87 16.66 13.76
C ILE A 30 10.18 18.16 13.66
N ALA A 31 9.83 18.79 12.52
CA ALA A 31 10.03 20.22 12.34
C ALA A 31 8.90 21.00 13.03
N TYR A 32 9.23 22.16 13.59
CA TYR A 32 8.22 23.07 14.11
C TYR A 32 8.61 24.53 13.88
N GLU A 33 7.58 25.38 13.82
CA GLU A 33 7.71 26.83 13.65
C GLU A 33 6.69 27.52 14.56
N VAL A 34 7.12 28.51 15.30
CA VAL A 34 6.25 29.34 16.15
C VAL A 34 5.89 30.60 15.38
N VAL A 35 4.57 30.79 15.16
CA VAL A 35 4.03 31.95 14.41
C VAL A 35 3.03 32.68 15.33
N GLY A 36 3.48 33.73 15.98
CA GLY A 36 2.67 34.47 16.93
C GLY A 36 2.28 33.61 18.16
N ARG A 37 1.01 33.33 18.31
CA ARG A 37 0.48 32.48 19.40
C ARG A 37 0.25 31.01 18.96
N ASP A 38 0.51 30.71 17.70
CA ASP A 38 0.34 29.37 17.15
C ASP A 38 1.70 28.70 16.98
N ILE A 39 1.75 27.38 17.13
CA ILE A 39 2.89 26.54 16.76
C ILE A 39 2.45 25.56 15.68
N ARG A 40 3.16 25.58 14.55
CA ARG A 40 2.99 24.63 13.47
C ARG A 40 4.00 23.51 13.63
N VAL A 41 3.54 22.27 13.55
CA VAL A 41 4.38 21.07 13.66
C VAL A 41 4.20 20.24 12.42
N GLU A 42 5.31 19.85 11.78
CA GLU A 42 5.34 19.02 10.58
C GLU A 42 5.95 17.66 10.91
N THR A 43 5.12 16.60 10.86
CA THR A 43 5.57 15.20 10.86
C THR A 43 5.70 14.70 9.43
N ALA A 44 6.21 13.49 9.23
CA ALA A 44 6.29 12.90 7.89
C ALA A 44 4.91 12.69 7.23
N LEU A 45 3.86 12.46 8.01
CA LEU A 45 2.54 12.09 7.51
C LEU A 45 1.51 13.23 7.57
N ALA A 46 1.65 14.13 8.55
CA ALA A 46 0.66 15.16 8.85
C ALA A 46 1.29 16.45 9.36
N SER A 47 0.53 17.53 9.24
CA SER A 47 0.86 18.85 9.77
C SER A 47 -0.18 19.25 10.82
N TYR A 48 0.30 19.70 11.96
CA TYR A 48 -0.52 20.09 13.10
C TYR A 48 -0.36 21.58 13.38
N VAL A 49 -1.42 22.24 13.87
CA VAL A 49 -1.34 23.60 14.41
C VAL A 49 -1.96 23.62 15.80
N PHE A 50 -1.16 23.98 16.78
CA PHE A 50 -1.60 24.23 18.14
C PHE A 50 -1.60 25.73 18.42
N SER A 51 -2.45 26.19 19.34
CA SER A 51 -2.53 27.59 19.73
C SER A 51 -2.40 27.77 21.23
N ALA A 52 -1.67 28.79 21.64
CA ALA A 52 -1.63 29.24 23.03
C ALA A 52 -2.97 29.89 23.46
N ASP A 53 -3.84 30.28 22.51
CA ASP A 53 -5.20 30.68 22.81
C ASP A 53 -6.03 29.44 23.13
N GLY A 54 -6.33 29.21 24.39
CA GLY A 54 -7.02 28.02 24.88
C GLY A 54 -6.16 26.76 25.01
N GLY A 55 -4.88 26.76 24.56
CA GLY A 55 -4.05 25.56 24.49
C GLY A 55 -4.69 24.47 23.66
N VAL A 56 -5.14 24.77 22.45
CA VAL A 56 -6.01 23.94 21.59
C VAL A 56 -5.29 23.44 20.34
N LEU A 57 -5.85 22.42 19.71
CA LEU A 57 -5.42 21.90 18.41
C LEU A 57 -6.31 22.50 17.31
N LYS A 58 -5.78 23.42 16.51
CA LYS A 58 -6.53 24.14 15.45
C LYS A 58 -6.59 23.38 14.12
N SER A 59 -5.58 22.53 13.82
CA SER A 59 -5.52 21.86 12.53
C SER A 59 -4.82 20.51 12.66
N VAL A 60 -5.33 19.51 11.96
CA VAL A 60 -4.68 18.23 11.65
C VAL A 60 -4.84 18.02 10.16
N TYR A 61 -3.80 18.32 9.40
CA TYR A 61 -3.81 18.22 7.95
C TYR A 61 -3.00 17.02 7.50
N LEU A 62 -3.66 16.05 6.87
CA LEU A 62 -3.02 14.86 6.30
C LEU A 62 -2.38 15.22 4.96
N GLY A 63 -1.09 15.54 4.96
CA GLY A 63 -0.33 15.91 3.77
C GLY A 63 0.14 14.72 2.94
N PHE A 64 0.38 13.58 3.58
CA PHE A 64 0.72 12.34 2.90
C PHE A 64 -0.53 11.70 2.29
N ALA A 65 -0.56 11.57 0.97
CA ALA A 65 -1.70 11.03 0.22
C ALA A 65 -1.21 9.92 -0.74
N PRO A 66 -1.12 8.66 -0.27
CA PRO A 66 -0.79 7.52 -1.12
C PRO A 66 -1.89 7.26 -2.15
N TYR A 67 -1.60 6.45 -3.17
CA TYR A 67 -2.49 6.15 -4.29
C TYR A 67 -3.93 5.87 -3.84
N GLY A 68 -4.88 6.54 -4.49
CA GLY A 68 -6.31 6.43 -4.18
C GLY A 68 -6.78 7.19 -2.92
N SER A 69 -5.88 7.94 -2.26
CA SER A 69 -6.21 8.81 -1.13
C SER A 69 -6.08 10.28 -1.53
N SER A 70 -6.73 11.16 -0.79
CA SER A 70 -6.62 12.61 -0.92
C SER A 70 -6.05 13.24 0.34
N VAL A 71 -5.45 14.42 0.23
CA VAL A 71 -5.12 15.26 1.38
C VAL A 71 -6.41 15.66 2.10
N ALA A 72 -6.36 15.81 3.42
CA ALA A 72 -7.56 16.11 4.20
C ALA A 72 -7.25 16.95 5.43
N GLU A 73 -8.12 17.91 5.75
CA GLU A 73 -8.19 18.59 7.04
C GLU A 73 -9.21 17.88 7.93
N LEU A 74 -8.80 17.51 9.13
CA LEU A 74 -9.61 16.71 10.05
C LEU A 74 -10.32 17.56 11.10
N VAL A 75 -9.72 18.67 11.54
CA VAL A 75 -10.30 19.52 12.58
C VAL A 75 -11.45 20.33 12.00
N PRO A 76 -12.64 20.15 12.55
CA PRO A 76 -13.81 20.94 12.14
C PRO A 76 -13.64 22.42 12.44
N GLY A 77 -14.20 23.25 11.58
CA GLY A 77 -13.99 24.69 11.65
C GLY A 77 -12.68 25.16 11.04
N THR A 78 -11.84 24.25 10.55
CA THR A 78 -10.61 24.58 9.81
C THR A 78 -10.72 24.12 8.36
N ARG A 79 -10.25 24.96 7.44
CA ARG A 79 -10.08 24.64 6.01
C ARG A 79 -8.64 24.90 5.63
N THR A 80 -8.00 23.93 5.03
CA THR A 80 -6.61 24.04 4.55
C THR A 80 -6.60 23.99 3.03
N ASP A 81 -6.01 24.99 2.39
CA ASP A 81 -5.79 24.98 0.95
C ASP A 81 -4.76 23.89 0.61
N PRO A 82 -5.07 22.95 -0.28
CA PRO A 82 -4.18 21.84 -0.59
C PRO A 82 -2.91 22.26 -1.34
N LYS A 83 -2.90 23.43 -1.99
CA LYS A 83 -1.76 23.94 -2.76
C LYS A 83 -0.84 24.82 -1.94
N THR A 84 -1.41 25.83 -1.27
CA THR A 84 -0.65 26.81 -0.47
C THR A 84 -0.42 26.36 0.96
N ARG A 85 -1.24 25.41 1.45
CA ARG A 85 -1.33 24.98 2.85
C ARG A 85 -1.74 26.09 3.82
N ASP A 86 -2.34 27.16 3.29
CA ASP A 86 -2.91 28.21 4.12
C ASP A 86 -4.15 27.71 4.83
N ARG A 87 -4.29 28.13 6.09
CA ARG A 87 -5.39 27.70 6.96
C ARG A 87 -6.34 28.84 7.20
N GLN A 88 -7.63 28.55 7.01
CA GLN A 88 -8.73 29.45 7.31
C GLN A 88 -9.56 28.87 8.44
N TYR A 89 -9.82 29.66 9.46
CA TYR A 89 -10.58 29.26 10.63
C TYR A 89 -11.97 29.87 10.55
N VAL A 90 -13.00 29.05 10.81
CA VAL A 90 -14.36 29.50 10.87
C VAL A 90 -14.57 30.29 12.16
N ALA A 91 -15.14 31.48 12.08
CA ALA A 91 -15.43 32.30 13.27
C ALA A 91 -16.36 31.55 14.24
N GLY A 92 -16.04 31.57 15.53
CA GLY A 92 -16.80 30.89 16.58
C GLY A 92 -16.61 29.37 16.63
N ALA A 93 -15.67 28.78 15.84
CA ALA A 93 -15.36 27.35 15.93
C ALA A 93 -14.78 27.01 17.31
N ILE A 94 -15.28 25.94 17.92
CA ILE A 94 -14.72 25.35 19.13
C ILE A 94 -13.71 24.32 18.70
N PHE A 95 -12.44 24.61 18.97
CA PHE A 95 -11.34 23.70 18.60
C PHE A 95 -11.14 22.58 19.64
N PRO A 96 -10.62 21.41 19.22
CA PRO A 96 -10.29 20.32 20.12
C PRO A 96 -9.40 20.77 21.30
N PHE A 97 -9.73 20.22 22.46
CA PHE A 97 -9.02 20.40 23.73
C PHE A 97 -9.20 21.77 24.40
N VAL A 98 -10.20 22.54 24.01
CA VAL A 98 -10.61 23.70 24.79
C VAL A 98 -11.15 23.25 26.16
N LEU A 99 -10.82 23.98 27.22
CA LEU A 99 -11.36 23.75 28.55
C LEU A 99 -12.45 24.79 28.85
N GLU A 100 -13.59 24.30 29.28
CA GLU A 100 -14.71 25.12 29.80
C GLU A 100 -14.91 24.84 31.29
N GLY A 101 -15.41 25.81 32.00
CA GLY A 101 -15.76 25.73 33.42
C GLY A 101 -15.25 26.92 34.21
N ASP A 102 -15.68 27.00 35.47
CA ASP A 102 -15.33 28.10 36.36
C ASP A 102 -13.83 28.13 36.65
N GLY A 103 -13.15 29.21 36.24
CA GLY A 103 -11.73 29.37 36.40
C GLY A 103 -10.87 28.66 35.36
N ALA A 104 -11.45 28.21 34.24
CA ALA A 104 -10.63 27.69 33.14
C ALA A 104 -9.78 28.81 32.49
N PRO A 105 -8.47 28.64 32.29
CA PRO A 105 -7.65 29.64 31.63
C PRO A 105 -8.06 29.84 30.17
N ALA A 106 -8.26 31.07 29.75
CA ALA A 106 -8.50 31.41 28.35
C ALA A 106 -7.22 31.46 27.51
N SER A 107 -6.07 31.64 28.15
CA SER A 107 -4.78 31.84 27.51
C SER A 107 -3.70 31.00 28.20
N TYR A 108 -2.82 30.44 27.41
CA TYR A 108 -1.70 29.62 27.84
C TYR A 108 -0.39 30.21 27.36
N VAL A 109 0.68 29.86 28.04
CA VAL A 109 2.05 30.15 27.62
C VAL A 109 2.63 28.85 27.09
N LEU A 110 3.15 28.89 25.88
CA LEU A 110 3.91 27.78 25.30
C LEU A 110 5.30 27.75 25.93
N GLY A 111 5.65 26.64 26.56
CA GLY A 111 7.00 26.35 27.01
C GLY A 111 7.96 26.09 25.84
N GLU A 112 9.23 25.99 26.11
CA GLU A 112 10.20 25.59 25.08
C GLU A 112 9.92 24.15 24.63
N PRO A 113 9.70 23.91 23.31
CA PRO A 113 9.46 22.56 22.82
C PRO A 113 10.62 21.64 23.07
N THR A 114 10.39 20.46 23.65
CA THR A 114 11.43 19.50 24.00
C THR A 114 11.33 18.24 23.14
N ARG A 115 12.44 17.52 23.03
CA ARG A 115 12.55 16.29 22.24
C ARG A 115 12.95 15.12 23.13
N PRO A 116 11.99 14.34 23.66
CA PRO A 116 12.30 13.14 24.45
C PRO A 116 13.10 12.11 23.65
N ALA A 117 12.81 11.99 22.34
CA ALA A 117 13.57 11.18 21.39
C ALA A 117 13.72 11.93 20.05
N PRO A 118 14.63 11.53 19.15
CA PRO A 118 14.80 12.18 17.84
C PRO A 118 13.52 12.28 17.02
N SER A 119 12.67 11.25 17.07
CA SER A 119 11.38 11.16 16.38
C SER A 119 10.18 11.67 17.18
N GLU A 120 10.42 12.31 18.32
CA GLU A 120 9.37 12.81 19.22
C GLU A 120 9.49 14.30 19.44
N LEU A 121 8.35 14.95 19.67
CA LEU A 121 8.25 16.36 20.05
C LEU A 121 7.21 16.51 21.14
N LEU A 122 7.61 17.09 22.26
CA LEU A 122 6.74 17.42 23.38
C LEU A 122 6.51 18.94 23.43
N LEU A 123 5.23 19.33 23.38
CA LEU A 123 4.78 20.70 23.55
C LEU A 123 4.08 20.84 24.91
N GLU A 124 4.49 21.81 25.71
CA GLU A 124 3.85 22.12 26.99
C GLU A 124 3.18 23.49 26.93
N PHE A 125 1.87 23.52 27.20
CA PHE A 125 1.08 24.74 27.33
C PHE A 125 0.64 24.90 28.79
N ARG A 126 1.07 25.97 29.44
CA ARG A 126 0.75 26.27 30.84
C ARG A 126 -0.18 27.46 30.92
N GLY A 127 -1.37 27.27 31.51
CA GLY A 127 -2.36 28.30 31.79
C GLY A 127 -2.62 28.42 33.28
N GLN A 128 -2.90 29.62 33.74
CA GLN A 128 -3.32 29.90 35.11
C GLN A 128 -4.50 30.87 35.12
N ALA A 129 -5.49 30.56 35.92
CA ALA A 129 -6.62 31.46 36.21
C ALA A 129 -7.03 31.29 37.66
N GLY A 130 -6.82 32.35 38.48
CA GLY A 130 -6.99 32.29 39.92
C GLY A 130 -6.11 31.20 40.54
N ASP A 131 -6.74 30.30 41.29
CA ASP A 131 -6.11 29.19 41.98
C ASP A 131 -5.88 27.93 41.11
N LEU A 132 -6.41 27.96 39.89
CA LEU A 132 -6.23 26.84 38.97
C LEU A 132 -4.99 27.02 38.08
N VAL A 133 -4.13 26.04 38.09
CA VAL A 133 -3.00 25.91 37.15
C VAL A 133 -3.25 24.69 36.30
N ILE A 134 -3.23 24.85 34.98
CA ILE A 134 -3.48 23.79 34.03
C ILE A 134 -2.29 23.67 33.09
N VAL A 135 -1.77 22.46 32.97
CA VAL A 135 -0.68 22.14 32.03
C VAL A 135 -1.20 21.12 31.04
N LYS A 136 -1.11 21.44 29.75
CA LYS A 136 -1.42 20.52 28.64
C LYS A 136 -0.13 20.15 27.95
N ARG A 137 0.19 18.86 27.92
CA ARG A 137 1.37 18.29 27.27
C ARG A 137 0.94 17.47 26.08
N TYR A 138 1.37 17.88 24.89
CA TYR A 138 1.13 17.17 23.65
C TYR A 138 2.40 16.48 23.22
N LEU A 139 2.37 15.15 23.14
CA LEU A 139 3.46 14.34 22.62
C LEU A 139 3.13 13.88 21.20
N LEU A 140 3.90 14.39 20.24
CA LEU A 140 3.80 13.99 18.82
C LEU A 140 4.93 13.02 18.50
N ARG A 141 4.63 12.03 17.66
CA ARG A 141 5.60 11.04 17.17
C ARG A 141 5.64 11.02 15.65
N ASN A 142 6.82 10.78 15.13
CA ASN A 142 7.02 10.55 13.70
C ASN A 142 6.89 9.05 13.41
N ASP A 143 5.68 8.51 13.61
CA ASP A 143 5.31 7.11 13.44
C ASP A 143 4.23 6.92 12.36
N ALA A 144 3.89 5.67 12.06
CA ALA A 144 2.90 5.31 11.06
C ALA A 144 1.45 5.47 11.53
N TYR A 145 1.20 5.91 12.76
CA TYR A 145 -0.12 5.75 13.39
C TYR A 145 -0.92 7.03 13.53
N TYR A 146 -0.39 8.21 13.20
CA TYR A 146 -1.06 9.51 13.31
C TYR A 146 -1.58 9.81 14.73
N THR A 147 -0.88 9.35 15.74
CA THR A 147 -1.30 9.52 17.12
C THR A 147 -0.67 10.74 17.77
N VAL A 148 -1.45 11.45 18.59
CA VAL A 148 -0.99 12.53 19.46
C VAL A 148 -1.46 12.20 20.87
N ASP A 149 -0.54 12.03 21.81
CA ASP A 149 -0.91 11.85 23.20
C ASP A 149 -1.02 13.20 23.88
N LEU A 150 -2.05 13.36 24.69
CA LEU A 150 -2.33 14.54 25.49
C LEU A 150 -2.39 14.15 26.97
N GLU A 151 -1.55 14.77 27.76
CA GLU A 151 -1.66 14.79 29.21
C GLU A 151 -2.20 16.15 29.65
N VAL A 152 -3.28 16.15 30.42
CA VAL A 152 -3.85 17.37 31.05
C VAL A 152 -3.63 17.27 32.56
N VAL A 153 -2.74 18.08 33.09
CA VAL A 153 -2.49 18.19 34.54
C VAL A 153 -3.28 19.39 35.06
N VAL A 154 -4.14 19.14 36.05
CA VAL A 154 -4.96 20.16 36.71
C VAL A 154 -4.52 20.26 38.17
N GLU A 155 -3.94 21.37 38.56
CA GLU A 155 -3.56 21.70 39.94
C GLU A 155 -4.55 22.75 40.47
N ASN A 156 -5.34 22.37 41.46
CA ASN A 156 -6.24 23.27 42.14
C ASN A 156 -5.66 23.66 43.51
N ARG A 157 -5.16 24.87 43.63
CA ARG A 157 -4.59 25.46 44.84
C ARG A 157 -5.64 26.09 45.74
N GLY A 158 -6.89 26.21 45.27
CA GLY A 158 -8.00 26.82 45.98
C GLY A 158 -8.63 25.89 47.02
N ALA A 159 -9.52 26.47 47.81
CA ALA A 159 -10.28 25.79 48.87
C ALA A 159 -11.59 25.15 48.39
N LYS A 160 -11.97 25.31 47.12
CA LYS A 160 -13.19 24.78 46.53
C LYS A 160 -12.87 23.87 45.35
N ASP A 161 -13.68 22.81 45.20
CA ASP A 161 -13.64 21.97 44.00
C ASP A 161 -14.04 22.78 42.76
N ALA A 162 -13.37 22.56 41.65
CA ALA A 162 -13.74 23.09 40.34
C ALA A 162 -14.12 21.95 39.39
N ALA A 163 -15.20 22.17 38.64
CA ALA A 163 -15.63 21.27 37.59
C ALA A 163 -15.22 21.83 36.23
N LEU A 164 -14.33 21.16 35.57
CA LEU A 164 -13.86 21.51 34.24
C LEU A 164 -14.40 20.50 33.21
N ARG A 165 -14.60 20.96 31.98
CA ARG A 165 -14.98 20.13 30.85
C ARG A 165 -14.01 20.34 29.72
N LEU A 166 -13.38 19.25 29.28
CA LEU A 166 -12.51 19.23 28.10
C LEU A 166 -13.35 18.90 26.89
N LEU A 167 -13.41 19.80 25.93
CA LEU A 167 -14.14 19.61 24.67
C LEU A 167 -13.25 19.10 23.56
N LEU A 168 -13.78 18.20 22.75
CA LEU A 168 -13.12 17.73 21.51
C LEU A 168 -13.48 18.64 20.32
N GLY A 169 -14.45 19.49 20.45
CA GLY A 169 -14.93 20.40 19.43
C GLY A 169 -16.44 20.39 19.30
N SER A 170 -16.98 21.28 18.47
CA SER A 170 -18.39 21.30 18.10
C SER A 170 -18.56 21.08 16.61
N TYR A 171 -19.67 20.42 16.26
CA TYR A 171 -19.97 20.02 14.89
C TYR A 171 -21.42 20.38 14.56
N LEU A 172 -21.59 21.10 13.45
CA LEU A 172 -22.88 21.16 12.78
C LEU A 172 -23.03 19.88 11.94
N PRO A 173 -24.00 19.00 12.24
CA PRO A 173 -24.23 17.82 11.45
C PRO A 173 -24.69 18.22 10.05
N LYS A 174 -23.84 18.01 9.04
CA LYS A 174 -24.30 18.05 7.64
C LYS A 174 -24.81 16.65 7.33
N PRO A 175 -26.08 16.50 6.89
CA PRO A 175 -26.62 15.19 6.51
C PRO A 175 -25.70 14.46 5.53
N GLY A 176 -25.27 13.25 5.88
CA GLY A 176 -24.47 12.36 5.02
C GLY A 176 -22.96 12.64 4.94
N ALA A 177 -22.40 13.58 5.71
CA ALA A 177 -20.98 13.93 5.61
C ALA A 177 -20.07 13.12 6.54
N ARG A 178 -20.45 12.90 7.79
CA ARG A 178 -19.65 12.20 8.81
C ARG A 178 -20.54 11.42 9.76
N SER A 179 -20.05 10.28 10.22
CA SER A 179 -20.69 9.49 11.27
C SER A 179 -19.98 9.68 12.60
N LEU A 180 -20.71 9.56 13.69
CA LEU A 180 -20.16 9.41 15.02
C LEU A 180 -19.49 8.03 15.11
N VAL A 181 -18.25 7.98 15.52
CA VAL A 181 -17.58 6.75 15.93
C VAL A 181 -17.39 6.76 17.44
N TYR A 182 -17.64 5.63 18.08
CA TYR A 182 -17.50 5.51 19.53
C TYR A 182 -16.88 4.17 19.92
N GLN A 183 -16.31 4.14 21.12
CA GLN A 183 -15.89 2.92 21.79
C GLN A 183 -16.54 2.86 23.17
N PHE A 184 -17.17 1.74 23.47
CA PHE A 184 -17.80 1.48 24.76
C PHE A 184 -17.45 0.05 25.19
N ASP A 185 -16.90 -0.09 26.38
CA ASP A 185 -16.45 -1.38 26.94
C ASP A 185 -15.59 -2.21 25.94
N GLY A 186 -14.64 -1.51 25.30
CA GLY A 186 -13.76 -2.09 24.30
C GLY A 186 -14.44 -2.43 22.96
N VAL A 187 -15.72 -2.15 22.77
CA VAL A 187 -16.46 -2.39 21.53
C VAL A 187 -16.61 -1.11 20.74
N ALA A 188 -16.09 -1.09 19.51
CA ALA A 188 -16.26 0.01 18.59
C ALA A 188 -17.62 -0.06 17.87
N GLY A 189 -18.29 1.09 17.72
CA GLY A 189 -19.54 1.25 16.99
C GLY A 189 -19.55 2.53 16.15
N GLU A 190 -20.48 2.59 15.20
CA GLU A 190 -20.76 3.75 14.35
C GLU A 190 -22.24 4.10 14.46
N ASP A 191 -22.55 5.41 14.56
CA ASP A 191 -23.92 5.89 14.68
C ASP A 191 -24.11 7.18 13.86
N VAL A 192 -25.35 7.54 13.59
CA VAL A 192 -25.68 8.80 12.93
C VAL A 192 -25.61 9.94 13.94
N LEU A 193 -24.89 11.01 13.62
CA LEU A 193 -24.68 12.17 14.51
C LEU A 193 -25.95 12.76 15.10
N ALA A 194 -27.07 12.68 14.37
CA ALA A 194 -28.37 13.26 14.81
C ALA A 194 -29.07 12.42 15.90
N GLU A 195 -28.69 11.14 16.05
CA GLU A 195 -29.36 10.19 16.97
C GLU A 195 -28.49 9.85 18.19
N ALA A 196 -27.27 10.40 18.27
CA ALA A 196 -26.33 10.16 19.35
C ALA A 196 -26.90 10.76 20.67
N SER A 197 -27.64 9.97 21.38
CA SER A 197 -28.17 10.35 22.69
C SER A 197 -27.18 10.01 23.81
N TYR A 198 -26.87 10.96 24.65
CA TYR A 198 -26.42 10.99 26.06
C TYR A 198 -25.75 9.73 26.65
N ARG A 199 -25.01 8.92 25.87
CA ARG A 199 -24.26 7.76 26.36
C ARG A 199 -22.86 8.18 26.80
N SER A 200 -22.31 7.44 27.74
CA SER A 200 -20.91 7.58 28.15
C SER A 200 -20.05 6.63 27.32
N PHE A 201 -18.92 7.09 26.82
CA PHE A 201 -18.02 6.34 25.94
C PHE A 201 -16.58 6.39 26.44
N ASP A 202 -15.80 5.31 26.21
CA ASP A 202 -14.37 5.28 26.48
C ASP A 202 -13.57 6.06 25.42
N GLY A 203 -14.14 6.17 24.24
CA GLY A 203 -13.61 6.95 23.14
C GLY A 203 -14.70 7.43 22.21
N VAL A 204 -14.48 8.56 21.56
CA VAL A 204 -15.47 9.21 20.69
C VAL A 204 -14.76 9.99 19.58
N GLY A 205 -15.41 10.09 18.43
CA GLY A 205 -14.85 10.85 17.32
C GLY A 205 -15.73 10.87 16.09
N LEU A 206 -15.13 11.21 14.96
CA LEU A 206 -15.78 11.34 13.67
C LEU A 206 -15.16 10.40 12.66
N LEU A 207 -16.02 9.74 11.91
CA LEU A 207 -15.67 8.86 10.82
C LEU A 207 -16.16 9.46 9.50
N ASP A 208 -15.26 9.58 8.54
CA ASP A 208 -15.56 9.91 7.16
C ASP A 208 -15.19 8.74 6.23
N LYS A 209 -15.44 8.85 4.93
CA LYS A 209 -15.14 7.80 3.94
C LYS A 209 -13.66 7.39 3.93
N GLN A 210 -12.75 8.32 4.14
CA GLN A 210 -11.30 8.10 4.04
C GLN A 210 -10.53 8.41 5.32
N THR A 211 -11.15 9.05 6.31
CA THR A 211 -10.46 9.59 7.48
C THR A 211 -11.23 9.34 8.77
N VAL A 212 -10.48 9.30 9.87
CA VAL A 212 -10.99 9.16 11.22
C VAL A 212 -10.33 10.21 12.11
N PHE A 213 -11.13 10.86 12.94
CA PHE A 213 -10.67 11.75 14.00
C PHE A 213 -11.28 11.24 15.31
N PHE A 214 -10.48 10.57 16.13
CA PHE A 214 -10.96 9.80 17.28
C PHE A 214 -10.11 10.06 18.52
N LEU A 215 -10.79 10.39 19.63
CA LEU A 215 -10.17 10.59 20.92
C LEU A 215 -10.54 9.45 21.87
N LYS A 216 -9.54 8.89 22.51
CA LYS A 216 -9.65 7.83 23.50
C LYS A 216 -9.11 8.30 24.83
N ALA A 217 -9.83 8.01 25.91
CA ALA A 217 -9.35 8.24 27.27
C ALA A 217 -8.51 7.04 27.76
N ALA A 218 -7.54 7.31 28.63
CA ALA A 218 -6.83 6.24 29.31
C ALA A 218 -7.80 5.44 30.23
N PRO A 219 -7.49 4.16 30.52
CA PRO A 219 -8.30 3.37 31.44
C PRO A 219 -8.45 4.04 32.80
N GLY A 220 -9.67 4.17 33.28
CA GLY A 220 -10.00 4.82 34.56
C GLY A 220 -10.24 6.33 34.48
N ALA A 221 -10.10 6.95 33.32
CA ALA A 221 -10.50 8.36 33.10
C ALA A 221 -12.03 8.51 33.04
N ALA A 222 -12.51 9.75 33.23
CA ALA A 222 -13.93 10.04 33.09
C ALA A 222 -14.39 9.79 31.64
N PRO A 223 -15.54 9.15 31.45
CA PRO A 223 -16.02 8.82 30.12
C PRO A 223 -16.41 10.07 29.32
N PHE A 224 -16.30 9.97 28.00
CA PHE A 224 -16.78 11.00 27.10
C PHE A 224 -18.31 11.03 27.07
N ARG A 225 -18.86 12.24 26.95
CA ARG A 225 -20.28 12.47 26.73
C ARG A 225 -20.49 13.23 25.42
N VAL A 226 -21.51 12.83 24.71
CA VAL A 226 -21.99 13.53 23.52
C VAL A 226 -23.19 14.36 23.96
N THR A 227 -23.18 15.66 23.65
CA THR A 227 -24.29 16.59 23.94
C THR A 227 -24.63 17.33 22.66
N THR A 228 -25.91 17.74 22.54
CA THR A 228 -26.44 18.47 21.37
C THR A 228 -27.04 19.83 21.76
N PRO A 229 -26.23 20.78 22.26
CA PRO A 229 -26.74 22.09 22.55
C PRO A 229 -27.11 22.82 21.25
N ALA A 230 -28.34 23.34 21.17
CA ALA A 230 -28.85 24.13 20.03
C ALA A 230 -28.64 23.48 18.64
N GLY A 231 -28.62 22.13 18.56
CA GLY A 231 -28.41 21.39 17.30
C GLY A 231 -26.97 21.11 16.94
N ASP A 232 -26.00 21.62 17.69
CA ASP A 232 -24.58 21.29 17.54
C ASP A 232 -24.22 20.05 18.35
N VAL A 233 -23.48 19.14 17.75
CA VAL A 233 -22.98 17.97 18.47
C VAL A 233 -21.64 18.30 19.10
N GLN A 234 -21.57 18.24 20.42
CA GLN A 234 -20.35 18.46 21.19
C GLN A 234 -19.91 17.18 21.87
N PHE A 235 -18.61 16.92 21.81
CA PHE A 235 -17.98 15.82 22.51
C PHE A 235 -17.13 16.40 23.65
N GLY A 236 -17.21 15.80 24.83
CA GLY A 236 -16.42 16.28 25.95
C GLY A 236 -16.29 15.26 27.07
N THR A 237 -15.29 15.44 27.91
CA THR A 237 -15.11 14.70 29.16
C THR A 237 -14.99 15.66 30.34
N SER A 238 -15.48 15.25 31.51
CA SER A 238 -15.36 16.03 32.73
C SER A 238 -14.03 15.77 33.41
N LEU A 239 -13.35 16.85 33.81
CA LEU A 239 -12.13 16.81 34.60
C LEU A 239 -12.43 17.34 36.00
N ALA A 240 -12.29 16.49 37.01
CA ALA A 240 -12.52 16.91 38.40
C ALA A 240 -11.25 17.56 38.95
N ALA A 241 -11.36 18.77 39.43
CA ALA A 241 -10.28 19.50 40.11
C ALA A 241 -10.63 19.69 41.59
N LYS A 242 -10.32 18.69 42.42
CA LYS A 242 -10.58 18.74 43.86
C LYS A 242 -9.72 19.79 44.53
N ALA A 243 -10.24 20.47 45.54
CA ALA A 243 -9.52 21.49 46.33
C ALA A 243 -8.19 20.96 46.89
N GLY A 244 -7.13 21.71 46.70
CA GLY A 244 -5.81 21.40 47.21
C GLY A 244 -5.12 20.19 46.60
N THR A 245 -5.61 19.68 45.41
CA THR A 245 -5.04 18.49 44.77
C THR A 245 -4.56 18.75 43.35
N THR A 246 -3.65 17.88 42.91
CA THR A 246 -3.23 17.80 41.50
C THR A 246 -3.75 16.49 40.92
N SER A 247 -4.39 16.60 39.75
CA SER A 247 -4.90 15.44 39.00
C SER A 247 -4.31 15.44 37.59
N SER A 248 -3.97 14.27 37.06
CA SER A 248 -3.53 14.09 35.68
C SER A 248 -4.51 13.24 34.90
N TYR A 249 -4.76 13.61 33.64
CA TYR A 249 -5.66 12.96 32.72
C TYR A 249 -4.93 12.69 31.40
N GLU A 250 -4.86 11.43 31.03
CA GLU A 250 -4.22 11.00 29.79
C GLU A 250 -5.26 10.68 28.73
N LEU A 251 -5.03 11.18 27.52
CA LEU A 251 -5.88 11.00 26.36
C LEU A 251 -4.98 10.72 25.16
N SER A 252 -5.50 9.96 24.20
CA SER A 252 -4.82 9.71 22.94
C SER A 252 -5.73 10.08 21.78
N LEU A 253 -5.25 10.95 20.90
CA LEU A 253 -5.92 11.35 19.68
C LEU A 253 -5.38 10.55 18.52
N TYR A 254 -6.27 9.91 17.76
CA TYR A 254 -5.99 9.39 16.43
C TYR A 254 -6.60 10.33 15.39
N GLY A 255 -5.76 10.97 14.60
CA GLY A 255 -6.18 11.85 13.51
C GLY A 255 -5.58 11.34 12.19
N GLY A 256 -6.19 10.32 11.58
CA GLY A 256 -5.55 9.60 10.47
C GLY A 256 -6.48 9.02 9.42
N ARG A 257 -5.94 8.10 8.63
CA ARG A 257 -6.64 7.42 7.54
C ARG A 257 -7.55 6.32 8.04
N ARG A 258 -8.74 6.17 7.39
CA ARG A 258 -9.62 5.01 7.58
C ARG A 258 -9.03 3.80 6.87
N ARG A 259 -8.19 3.04 7.58
CA ARG A 259 -7.59 1.79 7.10
C ARG A 259 -7.57 0.78 8.22
N PHE A 260 -7.92 -0.46 7.91
CA PHE A 260 -8.06 -1.54 8.88
C PHE A 260 -6.89 -1.62 9.87
N LEU A 261 -5.63 -1.69 9.38
CA LEU A 261 -4.46 -1.83 10.24
C LEU A 261 -4.24 -0.64 11.18
N LEU A 262 -4.47 0.58 10.69
CA LEU A 262 -4.34 1.80 11.49
C LEU A 262 -5.47 1.89 12.52
N MET A 263 -6.69 1.54 12.12
CA MET A 263 -7.85 1.52 13.00
C MET A 263 -7.78 0.42 14.05
N GLU A 264 -7.20 -0.75 13.71
CA GLU A 264 -6.97 -1.84 14.65
C GLU A 264 -6.03 -1.41 15.78
N HIS A 265 -4.99 -0.64 15.47
CA HIS A 265 -4.06 -0.10 16.47
C HIS A 265 -4.75 0.74 17.55
N VAL A 266 -5.78 1.49 17.19
CA VAL A 266 -6.57 2.32 18.12
C VAL A 266 -7.84 1.65 18.64
N GLY A 267 -8.05 0.37 18.32
CA GLY A 267 -9.20 -0.42 18.78
C GLY A 267 -10.47 -0.25 17.95
N LEU A 268 -10.37 0.36 16.77
CA LEU A 268 -11.50 0.61 15.85
C LEU A 268 -11.55 -0.37 14.66
N GLY A 269 -10.73 -1.43 14.66
CA GLY A 269 -10.58 -2.34 13.51
C GLY A 269 -11.89 -3.00 13.04
N LYS A 270 -12.86 -3.22 13.95
CA LYS A 270 -14.17 -3.78 13.59
C LYS A 270 -14.97 -2.92 12.62
N LEU A 271 -14.77 -1.59 12.62
CA LEU A 271 -15.49 -0.64 11.76
C LEU A 271 -15.02 -0.66 10.30
N ASP A 272 -13.83 -1.18 10.06
CA ASP A 272 -13.26 -1.32 8.71
C ASP A 272 -12.80 -2.76 8.46
N ALA A 273 -13.49 -3.73 9.06
CA ALA A 273 -13.12 -5.14 8.96
C ALA A 273 -13.07 -5.58 7.48
N PRO A 274 -11.96 -6.16 7.04
CA PRO A 274 -11.77 -6.51 5.65
C PRO A 274 -12.74 -7.60 5.22
N GLY A 275 -13.41 -7.44 4.07
CA GLY A 275 -14.19 -8.49 3.43
C GLY A 275 -13.32 -9.71 3.08
N ILE A 276 -13.95 -10.82 2.66
CA ILE A 276 -13.27 -12.11 2.40
C ILE A 276 -12.03 -11.96 1.50
N GLY A 277 -12.15 -11.18 0.42
CA GLY A 277 -11.02 -10.94 -0.50
C GLY A 277 -9.87 -10.13 0.13
N ALA A 278 -10.18 -9.23 1.05
CA ALA A 278 -9.17 -8.44 1.75
C ALA A 278 -8.51 -9.23 2.90
N ARG A 279 -9.16 -10.26 3.45
CA ARG A 279 -8.54 -11.16 4.45
C ARG A 279 -7.35 -11.93 3.88
N LEU A 280 -7.35 -12.24 2.59
CA LEU A 280 -6.22 -12.88 1.91
C LEU A 280 -5.00 -11.95 1.79
N MET A 281 -5.19 -10.65 1.92
CA MET A 281 -4.12 -9.66 1.90
C MET A 281 -3.33 -9.65 3.21
N ILE A 282 -3.95 -9.94 4.36
CA ILE A 282 -3.32 -9.87 5.69
C ILE A 282 -2.05 -10.75 5.76
N PRO A 283 -2.06 -12.02 5.34
CA PRO A 283 -0.84 -12.83 5.31
C PRO A 283 0.27 -12.24 4.42
N VAL A 284 -0.10 -11.58 3.31
CA VAL A 284 0.87 -10.93 2.43
C VAL A 284 1.51 -9.73 3.13
N ILE A 285 0.72 -8.92 3.84
CA ILE A 285 1.22 -7.80 4.64
C ILE A 285 2.16 -8.30 5.73
N GLN A 286 1.73 -9.29 6.52
CA GLN A 286 2.53 -9.87 7.60
C GLN A 286 3.84 -10.45 7.08
N PHE A 287 3.81 -11.09 5.91
CA PHE A 287 5.00 -11.63 5.28
C PHE A 287 5.94 -10.54 4.76
N LEU A 288 5.42 -9.47 4.14
CA LEU A 288 6.22 -8.31 3.75
C LEU A 288 6.83 -7.61 4.98
N GLU A 289 6.08 -7.49 6.06
CA GLU A 289 6.56 -6.91 7.32
C GLU A 289 7.67 -7.77 7.95
N LEU A 290 7.53 -9.10 7.92
CA LEU A 290 8.58 -10.02 8.35
C LEU A 290 9.88 -9.82 7.55
N LEU A 291 9.77 -9.72 6.22
CA LEU A 291 10.91 -9.45 5.34
C LEU A 291 11.49 -8.05 5.57
N TYR A 292 10.66 -7.06 5.81
CA TYR A 292 11.09 -5.72 6.20
C TYR A 292 11.86 -5.71 7.52
N ARG A 293 11.39 -6.42 8.55
CA ARG A 293 12.11 -6.54 9.84
C ARG A 293 13.51 -7.12 9.67
N ALA A 294 13.68 -8.05 8.73
CA ALA A 294 14.98 -8.65 8.42
C ALA A 294 15.89 -7.73 7.60
N THR A 295 15.33 -7.00 6.64
CA THR A 295 16.11 -6.19 5.67
C THR A 295 16.19 -4.71 6.02
N ARG A 296 15.29 -4.22 6.88
CA ARG A 296 15.10 -2.80 7.23
C ARG A 296 14.84 -1.90 6.01
N ASN A 297 14.40 -2.47 4.88
CA ASN A 297 14.09 -1.74 3.66
C ASN A 297 13.02 -2.45 2.85
N PHE A 298 11.93 -1.74 2.49
CA PHE A 298 10.82 -2.33 1.74
C PHE A 298 11.18 -2.72 0.30
N GLY A 299 12.16 -2.06 -0.33
CA GLY A 299 12.65 -2.46 -1.65
C GLY A 299 13.25 -3.88 -1.62
N TRP A 300 14.10 -4.16 -0.65
CA TRP A 300 14.65 -5.49 -0.43
C TRP A 300 13.58 -6.50 -0.02
N ALA A 301 12.61 -6.09 0.81
CA ALA A 301 11.50 -6.95 1.19
C ALA A 301 10.67 -7.38 -0.04
N ILE A 302 10.36 -6.45 -0.95
CA ILE A 302 9.64 -6.75 -2.20
C ILE A 302 10.46 -7.65 -3.12
N ILE A 303 11.79 -7.45 -3.22
CA ILE A 303 12.67 -8.32 -4.00
C ILE A 303 12.64 -9.76 -3.46
N LEU A 304 12.84 -9.91 -2.15
CA LEU A 304 12.80 -11.23 -1.50
C LEU A 304 11.42 -11.90 -1.64
N PHE A 305 10.35 -11.13 -1.43
CA PHE A 305 8.98 -11.60 -1.67
C PHE A 305 8.81 -12.13 -3.09
N THR A 306 9.31 -11.38 -4.09
CA THR A 306 9.24 -11.78 -5.50
C THR A 306 10.01 -13.06 -5.77
N LEU A 307 11.23 -13.18 -5.25
CA LEU A 307 12.05 -14.38 -5.41
C LEU A 307 11.41 -15.60 -4.77
N LEU A 308 10.92 -15.48 -3.54
CA LEU A 308 10.27 -16.58 -2.83
C LEU A 308 8.98 -17.03 -3.52
N THR A 309 8.13 -16.09 -3.95
CA THR A 309 6.92 -16.43 -4.72
C THR A 309 7.25 -17.11 -6.03
N ARG A 310 8.32 -16.70 -6.71
CA ARG A 310 8.81 -17.34 -7.95
C ARG A 310 9.33 -18.76 -7.70
N ILE A 311 10.04 -18.98 -6.62
CA ILE A 311 10.53 -20.33 -6.24
C ILE A 311 9.33 -21.26 -5.96
N ILE A 312 8.33 -20.79 -5.19
CA ILE A 312 7.13 -21.58 -4.88
C ILE A 312 6.34 -21.91 -6.15
N LEU A 313 6.21 -20.95 -7.07
CA LEU A 313 5.46 -21.12 -8.32
C LEU A 313 6.27 -21.79 -9.44
N PHE A 314 7.57 -21.99 -9.24
CA PHE A 314 8.47 -22.52 -10.28
C PHE A 314 7.96 -23.82 -10.94
N PRO A 315 7.54 -24.87 -10.18
CA PRO A 315 7.08 -26.12 -10.80
C PRO A 315 5.81 -25.91 -11.65
N LEU A 316 4.92 -25.00 -11.24
CA LEU A 316 3.71 -24.68 -11.98
C LEU A 316 4.01 -23.92 -13.28
N VAL A 317 4.87 -22.91 -13.20
CA VAL A 317 5.31 -22.11 -14.35
C VAL A 317 6.11 -22.97 -15.34
N GLN A 318 6.93 -23.92 -14.86
CA GLN A 318 7.65 -24.83 -15.72
C GLN A 318 6.73 -25.75 -16.54
N LYS A 319 5.72 -26.38 -15.90
CA LYS A 319 4.70 -27.18 -16.61
C LYS A 319 3.99 -26.35 -17.68
N GLN A 320 3.69 -25.11 -17.38
CA GLN A 320 3.03 -24.15 -18.28
C GLN A 320 3.93 -23.79 -19.48
N SER A 321 5.22 -23.49 -19.23
CA SER A 321 6.19 -23.20 -20.30
C SER A 321 6.34 -24.38 -21.27
N HIS A 322 6.35 -25.61 -20.76
CA HIS A 322 6.35 -26.81 -21.60
C HIS A 322 5.05 -26.94 -22.45
N SER A 323 3.88 -26.63 -21.89
CA SER A 323 2.62 -26.63 -22.64
C SER A 323 2.60 -25.59 -23.76
N MET A 324 3.15 -24.38 -23.48
CA MET A 324 3.31 -23.34 -24.49
C MET A 324 4.27 -23.74 -25.61
N ALA A 325 5.39 -24.37 -25.26
CA ALA A 325 6.33 -24.86 -26.26
C ALA A 325 5.73 -25.94 -27.17
N LYS A 326 4.92 -26.85 -26.63
CA LYS A 326 4.15 -27.80 -27.44
C LYS A 326 3.19 -27.07 -28.39
N MET A 327 2.50 -26.04 -27.93
CA MET A 327 1.59 -25.23 -28.75
C MET A 327 2.34 -24.54 -29.90
N GLN A 328 3.54 -24.03 -29.65
CA GLN A 328 4.40 -23.43 -30.69
C GLN A 328 4.74 -24.46 -31.78
N ARG A 329 5.02 -25.71 -31.43
CA ARG A 329 5.29 -26.79 -32.40
C ARG A 329 4.11 -27.14 -33.28
N LEU A 330 2.89 -27.00 -32.77
CA LEU A 330 1.66 -27.26 -33.56
C LEU A 330 1.26 -26.10 -34.46
N GLN A 331 1.88 -24.94 -34.34
CA GLN A 331 1.55 -23.78 -35.18
C GLN A 331 1.53 -24.07 -36.69
N PRO A 332 2.48 -24.81 -37.30
CA PRO A 332 2.42 -25.12 -38.72
C PRO A 332 1.20 -25.98 -39.08
N GLN A 333 0.79 -26.91 -38.20
CA GLN A 333 -0.42 -27.71 -38.42
C GLN A 333 -1.71 -26.86 -38.27
N LEU A 334 -1.71 -25.99 -37.25
CA LEU A 334 -2.83 -25.03 -37.04
C LEU A 334 -3.01 -24.11 -38.24
N LYS A 335 -1.91 -23.63 -38.85
CA LYS A 335 -1.95 -22.82 -40.06
C LYS A 335 -2.56 -23.55 -41.23
N LYS A 336 -2.06 -24.75 -41.56
CA LYS A 336 -2.61 -25.58 -42.61
C LYS A 336 -4.11 -25.83 -42.44
N LEU A 337 -4.53 -26.00 -41.19
CA LEU A 337 -5.93 -26.23 -40.86
C LEU A 337 -6.77 -24.95 -41.02
N GLN A 338 -6.24 -23.80 -40.62
CA GLN A 338 -6.88 -22.50 -40.81
C GLN A 338 -6.99 -22.13 -42.29
N GLU A 339 -5.98 -22.39 -43.11
CA GLU A 339 -5.98 -22.17 -44.56
C GLU A 339 -7.00 -23.08 -45.26
N ARG A 340 -7.08 -24.34 -44.82
CA ARG A 340 -7.98 -25.34 -45.43
C ARG A 340 -9.45 -25.06 -45.15
N PHE A 341 -9.77 -24.50 -43.99
CA PHE A 341 -11.17 -24.25 -43.57
C PHE A 341 -11.47 -22.75 -43.39
N LYS A 342 -10.74 -21.86 -44.10
CA LYS A 342 -10.88 -20.39 -43.97
C LYS A 342 -12.29 -19.88 -44.20
N ASP A 343 -13.05 -20.57 -45.07
CA ASP A 343 -14.38 -20.17 -45.52
C ASP A 343 -15.51 -20.70 -44.60
N ASP A 344 -15.20 -21.67 -43.71
CA ASP A 344 -16.15 -22.22 -42.73
C ASP A 344 -15.58 -22.08 -41.31
N ARG A 345 -15.94 -21.01 -40.63
CA ARG A 345 -15.46 -20.69 -39.26
C ARG A 345 -15.91 -21.73 -38.23
N GLN A 346 -17.09 -22.33 -38.37
CA GLN A 346 -17.58 -23.30 -37.39
C GLN A 346 -16.84 -24.62 -37.52
N LEU A 347 -16.66 -25.13 -38.73
CA LEU A 347 -15.88 -26.35 -38.99
C LEU A 347 -14.39 -26.15 -38.61
N MET A 348 -13.84 -24.96 -38.89
CA MET A 348 -12.49 -24.60 -38.49
C MET A 348 -12.32 -24.69 -36.97
N GLN A 349 -13.23 -24.10 -36.16
CA GLN A 349 -13.19 -24.18 -34.71
C GLN A 349 -13.32 -25.62 -34.19
N GLN A 350 -14.20 -26.43 -34.78
CA GLN A 350 -14.33 -27.85 -34.43
C GLN A 350 -13.02 -28.61 -34.68
N LYS A 351 -12.42 -28.43 -35.86
CA LYS A 351 -11.16 -29.10 -36.22
C LYS A 351 -9.97 -28.62 -35.37
N LEU A 352 -9.94 -27.34 -34.98
CA LEU A 352 -8.97 -26.83 -34.04
C LEU A 352 -9.11 -27.49 -32.66
N MET A 353 -10.32 -27.62 -32.13
CA MET A 353 -10.60 -28.29 -30.86
C MET A 353 -10.30 -29.79 -30.91
N GLU A 354 -10.58 -30.48 -32.03
CA GLU A 354 -10.19 -31.87 -32.24
C GLU A 354 -8.67 -32.04 -32.21
N LEU A 355 -7.94 -31.15 -32.89
CA LEU A 355 -6.46 -31.18 -32.87
C LEU A 355 -5.91 -30.98 -31.48
N TYR A 356 -6.41 -29.98 -30.71
CA TYR A 356 -6.00 -29.76 -29.34
C TYR A 356 -6.28 -30.97 -28.44
N LYS A 357 -7.45 -31.60 -28.58
CA LYS A 357 -7.80 -32.81 -27.83
C LYS A 357 -6.90 -33.99 -28.22
N LYS A 358 -6.61 -34.19 -29.50
CA LYS A 358 -5.74 -35.26 -30.02
C LYS A 358 -4.31 -35.14 -29.44
N GLU A 359 -3.80 -33.92 -29.38
CA GLU A 359 -2.44 -33.63 -28.85
C GLU A 359 -2.41 -33.48 -27.31
N GLY A 360 -3.57 -33.67 -26.63
CA GLY A 360 -3.67 -33.57 -25.17
C GLY A 360 -3.38 -32.18 -24.64
N MET A 361 -3.73 -31.12 -25.39
CA MET A 361 -3.39 -29.75 -25.08
C MET A 361 -4.62 -28.93 -24.66
N ASN A 362 -4.36 -28.02 -23.71
CA ASN A 362 -5.37 -27.04 -23.29
C ASN A 362 -5.08 -25.69 -23.98
N PRO A 363 -5.99 -25.14 -24.80
CA PRO A 363 -5.82 -23.84 -25.45
C PRO A 363 -5.68 -22.69 -24.46
N LEU A 364 -6.18 -22.84 -23.22
CA LEU A 364 -6.05 -21.84 -22.15
C LEU A 364 -4.66 -21.81 -21.52
N ALA A 365 -3.77 -22.75 -21.84
CA ALA A 365 -2.41 -22.76 -21.29
C ALA A 365 -1.61 -21.49 -21.60
N GLY A 366 -1.94 -20.81 -22.72
CA GLY A 366 -1.31 -19.54 -23.11
C GLY A 366 -1.64 -18.34 -22.21
N CYS A 367 -2.85 -18.27 -21.65
CA CYS A 367 -3.26 -17.17 -20.77
C CYS A 367 -3.09 -17.50 -19.26
N LEU A 368 -2.75 -18.75 -18.92
CA LEU A 368 -2.58 -19.20 -17.55
C LEU A 368 -1.55 -18.39 -16.74
N PRO A 369 -0.39 -17.91 -17.31
CA PRO A 369 0.52 -17.00 -16.59
C PRO A 369 -0.18 -15.77 -16.07
N LEU A 370 -1.00 -15.13 -16.89
CA LEU A 370 -1.74 -13.92 -16.53
C LEU A 370 -2.76 -14.21 -15.42
N LEU A 371 -3.47 -15.34 -15.50
CA LEU A 371 -4.47 -15.73 -14.48
C LEU A 371 -3.85 -16.01 -13.12
N ILE A 372 -2.63 -16.54 -13.06
CA ILE A 372 -1.90 -16.77 -11.80
C ILE A 372 -1.32 -15.46 -11.28
N GLN A 373 -0.81 -14.62 -12.18
CA GLN A 373 -0.15 -13.37 -11.83
C GLN A 373 -1.12 -12.31 -11.29
N LEU A 374 -2.34 -12.24 -11.83
CA LEU A 374 -3.33 -11.23 -11.44
C LEU A 374 -3.69 -11.25 -9.95
N PRO A 375 -4.03 -12.38 -9.32
CA PRO A 375 -4.30 -12.43 -7.88
C PRO A 375 -3.11 -11.95 -7.04
N ILE A 376 -1.89 -12.37 -7.40
CA ILE A 376 -0.68 -11.98 -6.67
C ILE A 376 -0.45 -10.47 -6.78
N LEU A 377 -0.61 -9.93 -7.99
CA LEU A 377 -0.47 -8.50 -8.25
C LEU A 377 -1.48 -7.67 -7.44
N ILE A 378 -2.74 -8.09 -7.42
CA ILE A 378 -3.81 -7.40 -6.67
C ILE A 378 -3.57 -7.47 -5.17
N LEU A 379 -3.16 -8.63 -4.65
CA LEU A 379 -2.88 -8.79 -3.22
C LEU A 379 -1.68 -7.95 -2.79
N LEU A 380 -0.60 -7.95 -3.58
CA LEU A 380 0.58 -7.14 -3.31
C LEU A 380 0.28 -5.64 -3.43
N TRP A 381 -0.47 -5.22 -4.45
CA TRP A 381 -0.92 -3.84 -4.60
C TRP A 381 -1.67 -3.37 -3.36
N LYS A 382 -2.66 -4.15 -2.92
CA LYS A 382 -3.40 -3.84 -1.68
C LYS A 382 -2.48 -3.84 -0.46
N ALA A 383 -1.56 -4.80 -0.35
CA ALA A 383 -0.59 -4.85 0.75
C ALA A 383 0.27 -3.56 0.80
N ILE A 384 0.79 -3.10 -0.34
CA ILE A 384 1.55 -1.84 -0.42
C ILE A 384 0.69 -0.64 -0.02
N LEU A 385 -0.58 -0.58 -0.45
CA LEU A 385 -1.48 0.51 -0.07
C LEU A 385 -1.80 0.52 1.43
N TYR A 386 -1.99 -0.64 2.04
CA TYR A 386 -2.29 -0.75 3.47
C TYR A 386 -1.06 -0.53 4.35
N SER A 387 0.14 -0.75 3.83
CA SER A 387 1.41 -0.47 4.51
C SER A 387 2.04 0.86 4.06
N ALA A 388 1.30 1.72 3.37
CA ALA A 388 1.85 2.91 2.72
C ALA A 388 2.53 3.86 3.71
N GLU A 389 1.98 4.04 4.91
CA GLU A 389 2.54 4.87 5.96
C GLU A 389 3.89 4.32 6.46
N GLN A 390 3.99 3.01 6.66
CA GLN A 390 5.24 2.36 7.06
C GLN A 390 6.29 2.43 5.95
N ILE A 391 5.87 2.26 4.69
CA ILE A 391 6.74 2.36 3.51
C ILE A 391 7.28 3.78 3.38
N HIS A 392 6.43 4.79 3.54
CA HIS A 392 6.81 6.21 3.49
C HIS A 392 7.85 6.58 4.57
N LEU A 393 7.72 6.00 5.75
CA LEU A 393 8.65 6.21 6.87
C LEU A 393 9.95 5.41 6.73
N SER A 394 9.97 4.37 5.89
CA SER A 394 11.14 3.52 5.70
C SER A 394 12.22 4.20 4.83
N PRO A 395 13.47 3.72 4.88
CA PRO A 395 14.49 4.15 3.95
C PRO A 395 14.07 3.93 2.50
N GLY A 396 14.38 4.89 1.61
CA GLY A 396 14.17 4.77 0.17
C GLY A 396 14.96 3.61 -0.46
N PHE A 397 14.66 3.30 -1.70
CA PHE A 397 15.32 2.24 -2.45
C PHE A 397 15.78 2.74 -3.82
N LEU A 398 17.08 2.69 -4.10
CA LEU A 398 17.71 3.25 -5.31
C LEU A 398 17.37 4.75 -5.47
N TRP A 399 16.72 5.13 -6.56
CA TRP A 399 16.25 6.49 -6.82
C TRP A 399 14.85 6.78 -6.25
N LEU A 400 14.20 5.77 -5.67
CA LEU A 400 12.84 5.84 -5.13
C LEU A 400 12.92 6.23 -3.65
N SER A 401 12.51 7.45 -3.34
CA SER A 401 12.41 7.91 -1.96
C SER A 401 11.27 7.23 -1.21
N ASP A 402 10.22 6.82 -1.94
CA ASP A 402 9.01 6.20 -1.39
C ASP A 402 8.42 5.20 -2.39
N LEU A 403 8.38 3.94 -1.98
CA LEU A 403 7.82 2.85 -2.79
C LEU A 403 6.29 2.80 -2.79
N SER A 404 5.63 3.53 -1.89
CA SER A 404 4.16 3.64 -1.84
C SER A 404 3.60 4.69 -2.80
N LEU A 405 4.45 5.59 -3.32
CA LEU A 405 4.13 6.60 -4.31
C LEU A 405 4.53 6.13 -5.71
N MET A 406 4.14 6.90 -6.73
CA MET A 406 4.56 6.63 -8.10
C MET A 406 6.06 6.87 -8.29
N ASP A 407 6.67 6.19 -9.28
CA ASP A 407 8.06 6.44 -9.68
C ASP A 407 8.18 7.84 -10.32
N PRO A 408 8.89 8.80 -9.70
CA PRO A 408 8.94 10.18 -10.16
C PRO A 408 9.60 10.34 -11.53
N TYR A 409 10.43 9.38 -11.92
CA TYR A 409 11.16 9.40 -13.20
C TYR A 409 10.62 8.38 -14.20
N PHE A 410 9.59 7.60 -13.86
CA PHE A 410 9.01 6.52 -14.68
C PHE A 410 10.02 5.46 -15.14
N ILE A 411 11.19 5.36 -14.50
CA ILE A 411 12.26 4.43 -14.88
C ILE A 411 11.75 2.99 -14.77
N LEU A 412 11.10 2.62 -13.65
CA LEU A 412 10.55 1.27 -13.48
C LEU A 412 9.45 0.95 -14.49
N VAL A 413 8.62 1.94 -14.83
CA VAL A 413 7.54 1.79 -15.82
C VAL A 413 8.16 1.45 -17.19
N VAL A 414 9.16 2.22 -17.63
CA VAL A 414 9.86 2.02 -18.90
C VAL A 414 10.60 0.68 -18.91
N LEU A 415 11.38 0.38 -17.87
CA LEU A 415 12.13 -0.88 -17.77
C LEU A 415 11.19 -2.09 -17.79
N THR A 416 10.08 -2.04 -17.05
CA THR A 416 9.09 -3.12 -17.04
C THR A 416 8.48 -3.32 -18.43
N THR A 417 8.12 -2.22 -19.11
CA THR A 417 7.55 -2.26 -20.46
C THR A 417 8.54 -2.89 -21.45
N LEU A 418 9.81 -2.52 -21.38
CA LEU A 418 10.86 -3.11 -22.23
C LEU A 418 11.03 -4.61 -21.94
N VAL A 419 11.04 -5.03 -20.68
CA VAL A 419 11.12 -6.45 -20.30
C VAL A 419 9.87 -7.22 -20.76
N MET A 420 8.68 -6.63 -20.69
CA MET A 420 7.45 -7.24 -21.22
C MET A 420 7.52 -7.43 -22.74
N ILE A 421 8.02 -6.44 -23.47
CA ILE A 421 8.23 -6.53 -24.92
C ILE A 421 9.26 -7.62 -25.23
N LEU A 422 10.37 -7.68 -24.49
CA LEU A 422 11.38 -8.74 -24.62
C LEU A 422 10.78 -10.12 -24.35
N GLN A 423 9.98 -10.26 -23.29
CA GLN A 423 9.29 -11.49 -22.97
C GLN A 423 8.33 -11.90 -24.09
N GLN A 424 7.58 -10.96 -24.64
CA GLN A 424 6.69 -11.21 -25.79
C GLN A 424 7.48 -11.67 -27.02
N TRP A 425 8.64 -11.07 -27.27
CA TRP A 425 9.51 -11.50 -28.35
C TRP A 425 10.03 -12.94 -28.15
N LEU A 426 10.42 -13.32 -26.94
CA LEU A 426 10.83 -14.70 -26.60
C LEU A 426 9.68 -15.71 -26.73
N LEU A 427 8.44 -15.28 -26.55
CA LEU A 427 7.24 -16.12 -26.70
C LEU A 427 6.75 -16.21 -28.15
N THR A 428 7.13 -15.25 -29.01
CA THR A 428 6.71 -15.24 -30.42
C THR A 428 7.59 -16.19 -31.24
N PRO A 429 7.04 -17.17 -31.93
CA PRO A 429 7.84 -18.10 -32.74
C PRO A 429 8.51 -17.39 -33.91
N THR A 430 9.76 -17.76 -34.18
CA THR A 430 10.57 -17.24 -35.29
C THR A 430 10.26 -17.87 -36.66
N MET A 431 9.14 -18.56 -36.82
CA MET A 431 8.81 -19.19 -38.11
C MET A 431 8.31 -18.17 -39.15
N PRO A 432 8.85 -18.19 -40.38
CA PRO A 432 8.33 -17.38 -41.48
C PRO A 432 6.98 -17.92 -41.91
N GLY A 433 5.93 -17.17 -41.65
CA GLY A 433 4.58 -17.49 -42.04
C GLY A 433 3.57 -16.70 -41.22
N GLU A 434 2.76 -15.90 -41.87
CA GLU A 434 1.80 -14.94 -41.36
C GLU A 434 0.87 -15.48 -40.27
N THR A 435 1.19 -15.23 -38.99
CA THR A 435 0.13 -15.05 -37.99
C THR A 435 -0.66 -13.83 -38.40
N SER A 436 -2.00 -13.89 -38.38
CA SER A 436 -2.85 -12.73 -38.71
C SER A 436 -2.26 -11.49 -38.01
N GLY A 437 -1.84 -10.48 -38.80
CA GLY A 437 -1.01 -9.37 -38.35
C GLY A 437 -1.57 -8.68 -37.11
N SER A 438 -2.90 -8.65 -36.92
CA SER A 438 -3.57 -8.04 -35.77
C SER A 438 -3.21 -8.70 -34.42
N GLN A 439 -3.11 -10.03 -34.35
CA GLN A 439 -2.84 -10.74 -33.10
C GLN A 439 -1.37 -10.59 -32.63
N LYS A 440 -0.44 -10.47 -33.57
CA LYS A 440 0.98 -10.19 -33.29
C LYS A 440 1.15 -8.77 -32.74
N TYR A 441 0.52 -7.79 -33.37
CA TYR A 441 0.60 -6.40 -32.92
C TYR A 441 -0.03 -6.19 -31.54
N LEU A 442 -1.13 -6.88 -31.22
CA LEU A 442 -1.80 -6.78 -29.92
C LEU A 442 -0.85 -7.17 -28.77
N GLY A 443 -0.03 -8.21 -28.93
CA GLY A 443 0.93 -8.65 -27.94
C GLY A 443 2.03 -7.60 -27.63
N TYR A 444 2.41 -6.78 -28.60
CA TYR A 444 3.41 -5.71 -28.41
C TYR A 444 2.77 -4.39 -27.96
N ILE A 445 1.53 -4.12 -28.33
CA ILE A 445 0.81 -2.91 -27.92
C ILE A 445 0.37 -3.02 -26.46
N PHE A 446 -0.04 -4.21 -26.00
CA PHE A 446 -0.54 -4.41 -24.64
C PHE A 446 0.40 -3.90 -23.54
N PRO A 447 1.73 -4.17 -23.52
CA PRO A 447 2.64 -3.60 -22.53
C PRO A 447 2.65 -2.08 -22.49
N VAL A 448 2.56 -1.43 -23.65
CA VAL A 448 2.55 0.04 -23.76
C VAL A 448 1.24 0.60 -23.21
N VAL A 449 0.11 -0.02 -23.56
CA VAL A 449 -1.21 0.36 -23.04
C VAL A 449 -1.23 0.22 -21.51
N MET A 450 -0.73 -0.91 -20.97
CA MET A 450 -0.62 -1.13 -19.53
C MET A 450 0.24 -0.05 -18.86
N ALA A 451 1.38 0.31 -19.45
CA ALA A 451 2.24 1.37 -18.93
C ALA A 451 1.52 2.72 -18.86
N VAL A 452 0.77 3.10 -19.91
CA VAL A 452 0.02 4.36 -19.97
C VAL A 452 -1.13 4.39 -18.96
N PHE A 453 -1.81 3.27 -18.72
CA PHE A 453 -2.93 3.23 -17.77
C PHE A 453 -2.49 3.13 -16.31
N LEU A 454 -1.35 2.52 -16.04
CA LEU A 454 -0.89 2.22 -14.68
C LEU A 454 0.35 3.03 -14.24
N TYR A 455 0.79 4.04 -15.02
CA TYR A 455 2.01 4.79 -14.74
C TYR A 455 2.05 5.40 -13.33
N ASN A 456 0.89 5.80 -12.79
CA ASN A 456 0.74 6.43 -11.48
C ASN A 456 0.60 5.42 -10.31
N PHE A 457 0.71 4.12 -10.57
CA PHE A 457 0.68 3.12 -9.51
C PHE A 457 1.95 3.18 -8.65
N PRO A 458 1.89 2.66 -7.39
CA PRO A 458 3.03 2.65 -6.48
C PRO A 458 4.29 2.04 -7.12
N ALA A 459 5.44 2.69 -6.91
CA ALA A 459 6.73 2.23 -7.45
C ALA A 459 7.11 0.82 -6.95
N GLY A 460 6.70 0.45 -5.72
CA GLY A 460 6.89 -0.89 -5.19
C GLY A 460 6.17 -1.98 -6.00
N LEU A 461 5.01 -1.67 -6.58
CA LEU A 461 4.30 -2.58 -7.47
C LEU A 461 5.04 -2.76 -8.81
N TRP A 462 5.56 -1.67 -9.36
CA TRP A 462 6.38 -1.70 -10.57
C TRP A 462 7.69 -2.45 -10.35
N LEU A 463 8.33 -2.30 -9.19
CA LEU A 463 9.53 -3.05 -8.80
C LEU A 463 9.26 -4.57 -8.78
N TYR A 464 8.17 -4.98 -8.13
CA TYR A 464 7.72 -6.37 -8.15
C TYR A 464 7.47 -6.86 -9.57
N TYR A 465 6.75 -6.08 -10.39
CA TYR A 465 6.35 -6.50 -11.73
C TYR A 465 7.54 -6.59 -12.67
N PHE A 466 8.48 -5.64 -12.59
CA PHE A 466 9.75 -5.67 -13.31
C PHE A 466 10.54 -6.96 -13.00
N LEU A 467 10.76 -7.22 -11.72
CA LEU A 467 11.52 -8.39 -11.29
C LEU A 467 10.82 -9.69 -11.67
N SER A 468 9.53 -9.77 -11.40
CA SER A 468 8.70 -10.92 -11.69
C SER A 468 8.71 -11.26 -13.19
N THR A 469 8.55 -10.26 -14.05
CA THR A 469 8.56 -10.41 -15.51
C THR A 469 9.95 -10.74 -16.03
N GLY A 470 10.99 -10.11 -15.46
CA GLY A 470 12.39 -10.41 -15.81
C GLY A 470 12.78 -11.84 -15.50
N LEU A 471 12.41 -12.35 -14.32
CA LEU A 471 12.63 -13.75 -13.94
C LEU A 471 11.85 -14.72 -14.85
N ALA A 472 10.61 -14.37 -15.23
CA ALA A 472 9.83 -15.17 -16.17
C ALA A 472 10.46 -15.20 -17.56
N ALA A 473 10.95 -14.06 -18.06
CA ALA A 473 11.67 -14.00 -19.34
C ALA A 473 12.96 -14.84 -19.30
N GLY A 474 13.72 -14.78 -18.21
CA GLY A 474 14.90 -15.62 -17.99
C GLY A 474 14.56 -17.12 -17.97
N GLN A 475 13.50 -17.51 -17.26
CA GLN A 475 13.03 -18.88 -17.22
C GLN A 475 12.58 -19.37 -18.62
N GLN A 476 11.84 -18.54 -19.36
CA GLN A 476 11.40 -18.86 -20.72
C GLN A 476 12.60 -19.05 -21.67
N PHE A 477 13.61 -18.20 -21.56
CA PHE A 477 14.82 -18.34 -22.34
C PHE A 477 15.53 -19.68 -22.08
N LEU A 478 15.62 -20.10 -20.81
CA LEU A 478 16.21 -21.41 -20.45
C LEU A 478 15.39 -22.57 -21.01
N VAL A 479 14.07 -22.52 -20.91
CA VAL A 479 13.17 -23.55 -21.47
C VAL A 479 13.32 -23.63 -22.98
N ASN A 480 13.31 -22.51 -23.68
CA ASN A 480 13.49 -22.48 -25.13
C ASN A 480 14.85 -23.11 -25.55
N ARG A 481 15.91 -22.83 -24.81
CA ARG A 481 17.23 -23.42 -25.06
C ARG A 481 17.25 -24.93 -24.83
N GLN A 482 16.62 -25.43 -23.77
CA GLN A 482 16.51 -26.87 -23.49
C GLN A 482 15.74 -27.60 -24.59
N LEU A 483 14.65 -27.00 -25.08
CA LEU A 483 13.85 -27.57 -26.15
C LEU A 483 14.58 -27.59 -27.47
N ALA A 484 15.30 -26.54 -27.84
CA ALA A 484 16.12 -26.49 -29.05
C ALA A 484 17.24 -27.57 -29.01
N HIS A 485 17.88 -27.78 -27.85
CA HIS A 485 18.85 -28.84 -27.68
C HIS A 485 18.24 -30.24 -27.83
N ALA A 486 17.08 -30.47 -27.22
CA ALA A 486 16.37 -31.76 -27.33
C ALA A 486 15.90 -32.04 -28.77
N GLU A 487 15.56 -31.02 -29.53
CA GLU A 487 15.23 -31.15 -30.97
C GLU A 487 16.46 -31.50 -31.81
N ALA A 488 17.57 -30.83 -31.57
CA ALA A 488 18.83 -31.13 -32.26
C ALA A 488 19.29 -32.59 -32.01
N VAL A 489 19.18 -33.05 -30.75
CA VAL A 489 19.52 -34.45 -30.41
C VAL A 489 18.58 -35.45 -31.12
N ARG A 490 17.27 -35.17 -31.17
CA ARG A 490 16.30 -36.02 -31.86
C ARG A 490 16.53 -36.05 -33.38
N ALA A 491 16.83 -34.90 -33.98
CA ALA A 491 17.13 -34.79 -35.39
C ALA A 491 18.42 -35.58 -35.75
N ALA A 492 19.46 -35.49 -34.92
CA ALA A 492 20.68 -36.26 -35.09
C ALA A 492 20.43 -37.77 -34.95
N ALA A 493 19.61 -38.20 -34.01
CA ALA A 493 19.24 -39.61 -33.83
C ALA A 493 18.41 -40.14 -35.00
N ALA A 494 17.49 -39.33 -35.54
CA ALA A 494 16.71 -39.72 -36.72
C ALA A 494 17.58 -39.83 -38.00
N ALA A 495 18.54 -38.92 -38.18
CA ALA A 495 19.51 -38.99 -39.29
C ALA A 495 20.40 -40.23 -39.20
N ALA A 496 20.89 -40.57 -38.00
CA ALA A 496 21.68 -41.77 -37.78
C ALA A 496 20.88 -43.08 -38.00
N ALA A 497 19.59 -43.10 -37.70
CA ALA A 497 18.71 -44.23 -37.95
C ALA A 497 18.42 -44.41 -39.48
N GLY A 498 18.23 -43.30 -40.22
CA GLY A 498 18.04 -43.32 -41.67
C GLY A 498 19.27 -43.80 -42.45
N GLU A 499 20.48 -43.40 -42.01
CA GLU A 499 21.74 -43.92 -42.60
C GLU A 499 21.96 -45.40 -42.32
N GLY A 500 21.39 -45.96 -41.22
CA GLY A 500 21.43 -47.38 -40.88
C GLY A 500 20.52 -48.24 -41.77
N GLU A 501 19.33 -47.73 -42.14
CA GLU A 501 18.39 -48.39 -43.05
C GLU A 501 18.92 -48.40 -44.51
N GLU A 502 19.51 -47.28 -44.98
CA GLU A 502 20.07 -47.20 -46.34
C GLU A 502 21.27 -48.13 -46.55
N LYS A 503 22.12 -48.34 -45.50
CA LYS A 503 23.21 -49.31 -45.53
C LYS A 503 22.76 -50.77 -45.40
N GLY A 504 21.61 -51.01 -44.74
CA GLY A 504 21.03 -52.35 -44.63
C GLY A 504 20.44 -52.84 -45.95
N ASP A 505 19.80 -51.96 -46.69
CA ASP A 505 19.15 -52.26 -48.00
C ASP A 505 20.20 -52.44 -49.09
N ALA A 506 21.35 -51.73 -49.06
CA ALA A 506 22.44 -51.87 -49.99
C ALA A 506 23.20 -53.24 -49.84
N THR A 507 23.26 -53.78 -48.60
CA THR A 507 23.89 -55.06 -48.33
C THR A 507 23.04 -56.29 -48.64
N ASP A 508 21.69 -56.15 -48.60
CA ASP A 508 20.74 -57.19 -49.01
C ASP A 508 20.59 -57.27 -50.54
N GLY A 509 20.74 -56.15 -51.28
CA GLY A 509 20.76 -56.11 -52.74
C GLY A 509 21.97 -56.81 -53.37
N GLU A 510 23.16 -56.73 -52.74
CA GLU A 510 24.34 -57.44 -53.23
C GLU A 510 24.31 -58.95 -52.94
N ARG A 511 23.55 -59.42 -51.93
CA ARG A 511 23.38 -60.87 -51.67
C ARG A 511 22.36 -61.55 -52.61
N GLN A 512 21.45 -60.82 -53.24
CA GLN A 512 20.48 -61.36 -54.18
C GLN A 512 20.99 -61.37 -55.65
N ALA A 513 22.06 -60.64 -55.95
CA ALA A 513 22.66 -60.63 -57.30
C ALA A 513 23.79 -61.68 -57.51
N GLY A 514 24.09 -62.51 -56.48
CA GLY A 514 25.18 -63.53 -56.53
C GLY A 514 24.72 -64.97 -56.43
N ASN A 515 23.40 -65.28 -56.75
CA ASN A 515 22.93 -66.69 -56.87
C ASN A 515 22.33 -66.97 -58.23
#